data_29a5f9cfd35ff7f44761165b6f87991a
#
_entry.id   29a5f9cfd35ff7f44761165b6f87991a
#
_cell.length_a   1.000
_cell.length_b   1.000
_cell.length_c   1.000
_cell.angle_alpha   90.00
_cell.angle_beta   90.00
_cell.angle_gamma   90.00
#
_symmetry.space_group_name_H-M   'P 1'
#
loop_
_entity.id
_entity.type
_entity.pdbx_description
1 polymer ?
#
loop_
_entity_poly.entity_id
_entity_poly.type
_entity_poly.pdbx_seq_one_letter_code
_entity_poly.pdbx_strand_id
1 'polypeptide(L)'
;MIYSEFRQPIGGKIAFIDCGIGVEDRKIHDIGATAPDGSDFHSCSIRDFEDYVAGAEYLCGHNIIAHDLKFLLPVLSQTRKFIYIDTLCLSPLLFPERPYHALLKDDKLLSDEPNNPLNDAKKAMTLFYDEINAFSKLDLPKKRLFFTLL
;
A
#
# COMPACT_ATOMS: atom_id res chain seq x y z
N MET A 1 18.79 0.60 11.14
CA MET A 1 18.95 -0.64 11.93
C MET A 1 17.67 -1.11 12.64
N ILE A 2 16.63 -0.28 12.76
CA ILE A 2 15.34 -0.63 13.40
C ILE A 2 14.40 -1.41 12.45
N TYR A 3 14.59 -1.30 11.14
CA TYR A 3 13.75 -1.96 10.14
C TYR A 3 13.97 -3.47 9.97
N SER A 4 15.06 -4.05 10.50
CA SER A 4 15.34 -5.47 10.37
C SER A 4 14.53 -6.35 11.33
N GLU A 5 14.12 -5.83 12.48
CA GLU A 5 13.37 -6.60 13.47
C GLU A 5 11.88 -6.72 13.15
N PHE A 6 11.33 -5.76 12.38
CA PHE A 6 9.91 -5.77 11.98
C PHE A 6 9.63 -6.41 10.61
N ARG A 7 10.68 -6.91 9.93
CA ARG A 7 10.54 -7.66 8.68
C ARG A 7 10.06 -9.11 8.86
N GLN A 8 9.76 -9.52 10.09
CA GLN A 8 9.08 -10.79 10.33
C GLN A 8 7.68 -10.69 9.73
N PRO A 9 7.27 -11.63 8.90
CA PRO A 9 5.96 -11.57 8.26
C PRO A 9 4.89 -11.53 9.35
N ILE A 10 4.00 -10.56 9.26
CA ILE A 10 2.72 -10.62 9.96
C ILE A 10 1.98 -11.82 9.39
N GLY A 11 2.28 -13.04 9.89
CA GLY A 11 1.54 -14.27 9.62
C GLY A 11 1.11 -14.59 8.18
N GLY A 12 1.48 -13.77 7.19
CA GLY A 12 1.08 -13.91 5.80
C GLY A 12 1.93 -13.07 4.86
N LYS A 13 1.88 -13.38 3.56
CA LYS A 13 2.60 -12.62 2.53
C LYS A 13 1.83 -11.35 2.20
N ILE A 14 2.50 -10.21 2.25
CA ILE A 14 1.95 -8.89 1.95
C ILE A 14 2.62 -8.32 0.69
N ALA A 15 1.82 -7.76 -0.20
CA ALA A 15 2.29 -6.95 -1.32
C ALA A 15 1.78 -5.51 -1.16
N PHE A 16 2.65 -4.54 -1.40
CA PHE A 16 2.32 -3.12 -1.42
C PHE A 16 2.12 -2.70 -2.87
N ILE A 17 1.01 -2.03 -3.15
CA ILE A 17 0.59 -1.72 -4.52
C ILE A 17 0.15 -0.27 -4.68
N ASP A 18 0.28 0.23 -5.91
CA ASP A 18 -0.32 1.46 -6.39
C ASP A 18 -0.67 1.32 -7.87
N CYS A 19 -1.74 1.97 -8.33
CA CYS A 19 -2.18 1.92 -9.72
C CYS A 19 -2.13 3.30 -10.38
N GLY A 20 -1.47 3.37 -11.51
CA GLY A 20 -1.56 4.50 -12.42
C GLY A 20 -2.88 4.44 -13.20
N ILE A 21 -3.80 5.36 -12.92
CA ILE A 21 -5.10 5.41 -13.56
C ILE A 21 -5.12 6.54 -14.59
N GLY A 22 -5.52 6.23 -15.83
CA GLY A 22 -5.70 7.22 -16.88
C GLY A 22 -6.79 8.23 -16.53
N VAL A 23 -6.49 9.53 -16.67
CA VAL A 23 -7.41 10.61 -16.31
C VAL A 23 -8.64 10.62 -17.22
N GLU A 24 -8.44 10.39 -18.53
CA GLU A 24 -9.49 10.47 -19.54
C GLU A 24 -10.31 9.19 -19.63
N ASP A 25 -9.66 8.04 -19.74
CA ASP A 25 -10.32 6.75 -19.98
C ASP A 25 -10.67 5.99 -18.72
N ARG A 26 -10.19 6.43 -17.55
CA ARG A 26 -10.45 5.83 -16.24
C ARG A 26 -10.06 4.35 -16.17
N LYS A 27 -9.00 3.97 -16.87
CA LYS A 27 -8.45 2.59 -16.88
C LYS A 27 -7.09 2.54 -16.20
N ILE A 28 -6.73 1.33 -15.77
CA ILE A 28 -5.38 1.06 -15.27
C ILE A 28 -4.42 1.12 -16.46
N HIS A 29 -3.47 2.04 -16.39
CA HIS A 29 -2.40 2.17 -17.40
C HIS A 29 -1.11 1.52 -16.91
N ASP A 30 -0.96 1.39 -15.60
CA ASP A 30 0.25 0.91 -14.99
C ASP A 30 -0.01 0.42 -13.56
N ILE A 31 0.73 -0.59 -13.10
CA ILE A 31 0.67 -1.10 -11.74
C ILE A 31 2.10 -1.22 -11.22
N GLY A 32 2.33 -0.61 -10.08
CA GLY A 32 3.54 -0.79 -9.30
C GLY A 32 3.27 -1.63 -8.08
N ALA A 33 4.13 -2.57 -7.78
CA ALA A 33 4.06 -3.31 -6.53
C ALA A 33 5.45 -3.66 -6.00
N THR A 34 5.54 -3.84 -4.69
CA THR A 34 6.75 -4.26 -4.00
C THR A 34 6.40 -5.16 -2.83
N ALA A 35 7.34 -5.97 -2.41
CA ALA A 35 7.18 -6.85 -1.25
C ALA A 35 8.36 -6.72 -0.28
N PRO A 36 8.20 -7.16 1.00
CA PRO A 36 9.25 -7.06 2.00
C PRO A 36 10.54 -7.82 1.67
N ASP A 37 10.47 -8.82 0.80
CA ASP A 37 11.62 -9.58 0.32
C ASP A 37 12.46 -8.82 -0.73
N GLY A 38 12.03 -7.61 -1.11
CA GLY A 38 12.68 -6.76 -2.08
C GLY A 38 12.29 -7.04 -3.53
N SER A 39 11.35 -7.96 -3.77
CA SER A 39 10.81 -8.17 -5.11
C SER A 39 9.94 -7.00 -5.54
N ASP A 40 10.17 -6.51 -6.75
CA ASP A 40 9.45 -5.39 -7.35
C ASP A 40 8.69 -5.86 -8.59
N PHE A 41 7.55 -5.22 -8.83
CA PHE A 41 6.74 -5.39 -10.02
C PHE A 41 6.37 -4.03 -10.61
N HIS A 42 6.46 -3.91 -11.93
CA HIS A 42 6.04 -2.71 -12.65
C HIS A 42 5.60 -3.08 -14.07
N SER A 43 4.32 -3.09 -14.33
CA SER A 43 3.75 -3.46 -15.64
C SER A 43 2.30 -2.99 -15.78
N CYS A 44 1.81 -2.88 -17.03
CA CYS A 44 0.40 -2.69 -17.33
C CYS A 44 -0.40 -4.00 -17.45
N SER A 45 0.27 -5.15 -17.35
CA SER A 45 -0.35 -6.47 -17.50
C SER A 45 -1.02 -6.91 -16.21
N ILE A 46 -2.34 -7.00 -16.21
CA ILE A 46 -3.12 -7.52 -15.08
C ILE A 46 -2.76 -8.97 -14.78
N ARG A 47 -2.56 -9.79 -15.83
CA ARG A 47 -2.19 -11.21 -15.66
C ARG A 47 -0.85 -11.36 -14.94
N ASP A 48 0.16 -10.60 -15.37
CA ASP A 48 1.49 -10.65 -14.74
C ASP A 48 1.42 -10.14 -13.29
N PHE A 49 0.55 -9.15 -13.03
CA PHE A 49 0.28 -8.69 -11.66
C PHE A 49 -0.36 -9.79 -10.81
N GLU A 50 -1.37 -10.51 -11.35
CA GLU A 50 -1.97 -11.65 -10.64
C GLU A 50 -0.94 -12.75 -10.33
N ASP A 51 -0.05 -13.02 -11.25
CA ASP A 51 1.05 -13.98 -11.05
C ASP A 51 2.02 -13.49 -9.96
N TYR A 52 2.37 -12.19 -9.96
CA TYR A 52 3.23 -11.60 -8.93
C TYR A 52 2.62 -11.69 -7.53
N VAL A 53 1.34 -11.37 -7.38
CA VAL A 53 0.64 -11.42 -6.08
C VAL A 53 0.10 -12.80 -5.74
N ALA A 54 0.44 -13.82 -6.53
CA ALA A 54 -0.08 -15.18 -6.40
C ALA A 54 0.08 -15.79 -5.00
N GLY A 55 1.14 -15.44 -4.31
CA GLY A 55 1.42 -15.90 -2.95
C GLY A 55 1.06 -14.89 -1.86
N ALA A 56 0.45 -13.75 -2.20
CA ALA A 56 0.05 -12.75 -1.22
C ALA A 56 -1.31 -13.09 -0.60
N GLU A 57 -1.44 -12.77 0.67
CA GLU A 57 -2.70 -12.81 1.43
C GLU A 57 -3.23 -11.40 1.65
N TYR A 58 -2.33 -10.42 1.76
CA TYR A 58 -2.64 -9.03 2.01
C TYR A 58 -2.20 -8.17 0.83
N LEU A 59 -3.05 -7.23 0.42
CA LEU A 59 -2.70 -6.12 -0.45
C LEU A 59 -2.79 -4.82 0.34
N CYS A 60 -1.69 -4.10 0.41
CA CYS A 60 -1.58 -2.84 1.12
C CYS A 60 -1.28 -1.70 0.14
N GLY A 61 -1.89 -0.56 0.36
CA GLY A 61 -1.62 0.64 -0.42
C GLY A 61 -2.08 1.89 0.31
N HIS A 62 -1.75 3.04 -0.24
CA HIS A 62 -2.17 4.32 0.30
C HIS A 62 -3.40 4.82 -0.42
N ASN A 63 -4.53 4.98 0.28
CA ASN A 63 -5.84 5.27 -0.31
C ASN A 63 -6.35 4.17 -1.25
N ILE A 64 -5.89 2.95 -1.05
CA ILE A 64 -6.19 1.80 -1.92
C ILE A 64 -7.70 1.51 -1.98
N ILE A 65 -8.39 1.57 -0.84
CA ILE A 65 -9.82 1.26 -0.74
C ILE A 65 -10.67 2.26 -1.52
N ALA A 66 -10.37 3.54 -1.40
CA ALA A 66 -11.16 4.59 -2.04
C ALA A 66 -10.73 4.86 -3.48
N HIS A 67 -9.56 4.43 -3.92
CA HIS A 67 -9.01 4.72 -5.25
C HIS A 67 -8.72 3.46 -6.05
N ASP A 68 -7.65 2.75 -5.77
CA ASP A 68 -7.10 1.69 -6.64
C ASP A 68 -8.05 0.50 -6.81
N LEU A 69 -8.69 0.07 -5.73
CA LEU A 69 -9.59 -1.10 -5.76
C LEU A 69 -10.81 -0.90 -6.66
N LYS A 70 -11.27 0.33 -6.87
CA LYS A 70 -12.37 0.61 -7.79
C LYS A 70 -12.07 0.18 -9.23
N PHE A 71 -10.80 0.27 -9.61
CA PHE A 71 -10.33 -0.06 -10.96
C PHE A 71 -9.74 -1.46 -11.02
N LEU A 72 -9.14 -1.92 -9.95
CA LEU A 72 -8.44 -3.20 -9.90
C LEU A 72 -9.40 -4.38 -9.72
N LEU A 73 -10.39 -4.29 -8.80
CA LEU A 73 -11.31 -5.39 -8.52
C LEU A 73 -12.10 -5.90 -9.74
N PRO A 74 -12.60 -5.03 -10.65
CA PRO A 74 -13.34 -5.50 -11.82
C PRO A 74 -12.50 -6.29 -12.82
N VAL A 75 -11.17 -6.14 -12.78
CA VAL A 75 -10.26 -6.78 -13.75
C VAL A 75 -9.47 -7.93 -13.15
N LEU A 76 -9.45 -8.09 -11.82
CA LEU A 76 -8.85 -9.23 -11.15
C LEU A 76 -9.73 -10.49 -11.29
N SER A 77 -9.08 -11.63 -11.33
CA SER A 77 -9.73 -12.94 -11.24
C SER A 77 -10.53 -13.07 -9.94
N GLN A 78 -11.79 -13.47 -10.04
CA GLN A 78 -12.70 -13.68 -8.90
C GLN A 78 -12.29 -14.83 -7.97
N THR A 79 -11.28 -15.59 -8.34
CA THR A 79 -10.86 -16.79 -7.60
C THR A 79 -10.04 -16.47 -6.34
N ARG A 80 -9.54 -15.24 -6.21
CA ARG A 80 -8.69 -14.82 -5.08
C ARG A 80 -9.41 -13.81 -4.19
N LYS A 81 -9.26 -14.01 -2.91
CA LYS A 81 -9.69 -13.06 -1.89
C LYS A 81 -8.46 -12.55 -1.17
N PHE A 82 -8.25 -11.25 -1.21
CA PHE A 82 -7.21 -10.57 -0.45
C PHE A 82 -7.82 -9.85 0.75
N ILE A 83 -7.02 -9.69 1.80
CA ILE A 83 -7.29 -8.76 2.89
C ILE A 83 -6.62 -7.44 2.51
N TYR A 84 -7.38 -6.35 2.53
CA TYR A 84 -6.90 -5.04 2.12
C TYR A 84 -6.50 -4.20 3.32
N ILE A 85 -5.34 -3.53 3.22
CA ILE A 85 -4.81 -2.63 4.24
C ILE A 85 -4.61 -1.26 3.58
N ASP A 86 -5.21 -0.22 4.18
CA ASP A 86 -5.11 1.15 3.68
C ASP A 86 -4.35 2.03 4.68
N THR A 87 -3.13 2.42 4.31
CA THR A 87 -2.30 3.27 5.17
C THR A 87 -2.89 4.67 5.38
N LEU A 88 -3.73 5.17 4.44
CA LEU A 88 -4.41 6.45 4.65
C LEU A 88 -5.47 6.36 5.77
N CYS A 89 -6.09 5.22 5.97
CA CYS A 89 -7.04 5.02 7.07
C CYS A 89 -6.34 4.93 8.43
N LEU A 90 -5.13 4.37 8.47
CA LEU A 90 -4.35 4.19 9.70
C LEU A 90 -3.59 5.46 10.10
N SER A 91 -3.09 6.21 9.13
CA SER A 91 -2.19 7.35 9.36
C SER A 91 -2.78 8.43 10.28
N PRO A 92 -4.04 8.88 10.15
CA PRO A 92 -4.61 9.88 11.07
C PRO A 92 -4.74 9.39 12.51
N LEU A 93 -4.93 8.09 12.70
CA LEU A 93 -5.07 7.47 14.03
C LEU A 93 -3.71 7.38 14.74
N LEU A 94 -2.65 7.10 14.00
CA LEU A 94 -1.32 6.85 14.54
C LEU A 94 -0.44 8.11 14.57
N PHE A 95 -0.73 9.07 13.70
CA PHE A 95 0.00 10.34 13.57
C PHE A 95 -0.95 11.55 13.62
N PRO A 96 -1.74 11.74 14.70
CA PRO A 96 -2.75 12.78 14.79
C PRO A 96 -2.18 14.20 14.71
N GLU A 97 -0.89 14.39 15.03
CA GLU A 97 -0.21 15.68 14.96
C GLU A 97 0.18 16.09 13.52
N ARG A 98 0.12 15.18 12.56
CA ARG A 98 0.42 15.51 11.16
C ARG A 98 -0.74 16.26 10.53
N PRO A 99 -0.48 17.41 9.86
CA PRO A 99 -1.54 18.18 9.20
C PRO A 99 -2.05 17.52 7.92
N TYR A 100 -1.24 16.63 7.32
CA TYR A 100 -1.56 15.92 6.08
C TYR A 100 -1.13 14.47 6.17
N HIS A 101 -1.95 13.59 5.58
CA HIS A 101 -1.71 12.14 5.56
C HIS A 101 -1.53 11.58 4.14
N ALA A 102 -1.65 12.41 3.10
CA ALA A 102 -1.33 12.00 1.74
C ALA A 102 0.16 11.68 1.59
N LEU A 103 0.50 10.70 0.75
CA LEU A 103 1.88 10.45 0.36
C LEU A 103 2.45 11.70 -0.31
N LEU A 104 3.66 12.09 0.10
CA LEU A 104 4.40 13.13 -0.59
C LEU A 104 4.70 12.63 -2.01
N LYS A 105 4.09 13.25 -3.00
CA LYS A 105 4.46 13.03 -4.39
C LYS A 105 5.83 13.64 -4.62
N ASP A 106 6.68 12.92 -5.37
CA ASP A 106 7.96 13.46 -5.77
C ASP A 106 7.74 14.80 -6.47
N ASP A 107 8.55 15.80 -6.12
CA ASP A 107 8.40 17.15 -6.64
C ASP A 107 8.38 17.12 -8.18
N LYS A 108 7.21 17.38 -8.76
CA LYS A 108 7.02 17.46 -10.20
C LYS A 108 7.90 18.54 -10.88
N LEU A 109 8.57 19.36 -10.07
CA LEU A 109 9.46 20.42 -10.53
C LEU A 109 10.87 19.93 -10.89
N LEU A 110 11.24 18.70 -10.54
CA LEU A 110 12.60 18.19 -10.71
C LEU A 110 12.71 16.93 -11.60
N SER A 111 11.61 16.30 -11.97
CA SER A 111 11.62 15.16 -12.89
C SER A 111 10.49 15.26 -13.91
N ASP A 112 10.82 15.19 -15.19
CA ASP A 112 9.87 14.99 -16.30
C ASP A 112 9.26 13.56 -16.28
N GLU A 113 9.50 12.78 -15.22
CA GLU A 113 8.97 11.43 -15.09
C GLU A 113 7.49 11.48 -14.65
N PRO A 114 6.61 10.79 -15.39
CA PRO A 114 5.21 10.60 -14.96
C PRO A 114 5.18 9.87 -13.63
N ASN A 115 4.10 10.04 -12.84
CA ASN A 115 3.87 9.33 -11.60
C ASN A 115 4.23 7.84 -11.77
N ASN A 116 5.21 7.36 -10.99
CA ASN A 116 5.65 5.98 -11.04
C ASN A 116 4.96 5.20 -9.92
N PRO A 117 3.98 4.32 -10.24
CA PRO A 117 3.25 3.56 -9.22
C PRO A 117 4.16 2.69 -8.35
N LEU A 118 5.28 2.20 -8.89
CA LEU A 118 6.24 1.44 -8.08
C LEU A 118 6.86 2.28 -6.96
N ASN A 119 7.18 3.54 -7.24
CA ASN A 119 7.70 4.44 -6.21
C ASN A 119 6.65 4.73 -5.13
N ASP A 120 5.40 4.92 -5.52
CA ASP A 120 4.30 5.15 -4.57
C ASP A 120 3.98 3.89 -3.75
N ALA A 121 4.06 2.70 -4.34
CA ALA A 121 3.98 1.43 -3.62
C ALA A 121 5.10 1.29 -2.57
N LYS A 122 6.33 1.66 -2.91
CA LYS A 122 7.47 1.67 -1.97
C LYS A 122 7.29 2.67 -0.83
N LYS A 123 6.74 3.84 -1.11
CA LYS A 123 6.40 4.84 -0.08
C LYS A 123 5.29 4.32 0.85
N ALA A 124 4.26 3.67 0.30
CA ALA A 124 3.22 3.04 1.10
C ALA A 124 3.78 1.94 2.01
N MET A 125 4.73 1.14 1.53
CA MET A 125 5.44 0.14 2.35
C MET A 125 6.21 0.80 3.50
N THR A 126 6.95 1.87 3.24
CA THR A 126 7.67 2.60 4.27
C THR A 126 6.71 3.17 5.32
N LEU A 127 5.64 3.82 4.88
CA LEU A 127 4.62 4.36 5.77
C LEU A 127 3.96 3.27 6.63
N PHE A 128 3.63 2.13 6.05
CA PHE A 128 3.05 1.00 6.79
C PHE A 128 3.95 0.53 7.92
N TYR A 129 5.25 0.42 7.71
CA TYR A 129 6.19 0.07 8.78
C TYR A 129 6.33 1.16 9.84
N ASP A 130 6.26 2.43 9.44
CA ASP A 130 6.21 3.55 10.39
C ASP A 130 4.93 3.49 11.24
N GLU A 131 3.80 3.13 10.66
CA GLU A 131 2.52 2.94 11.34
C GLU A 131 2.57 1.77 12.33
N ILE A 132 3.15 0.63 11.93
CA ILE A 132 3.37 -0.52 12.83
C ILE A 132 4.25 -0.10 14.02
N ASN A 133 5.33 0.62 13.75
CA ASN A 133 6.22 1.10 14.80
C ASN A 133 5.50 2.07 15.76
N ALA A 134 4.71 3.00 15.24
CA ALA A 134 3.91 3.91 16.04
C ALA A 134 2.87 3.16 16.89
N PHE A 135 2.16 2.19 16.31
CA PHE A 135 1.22 1.34 17.02
C PHE A 135 1.91 0.55 18.14
N SER A 136 3.09 0.01 17.90
CA SER A 136 3.83 -0.78 18.89
C SER A 136 4.16 0.02 20.16
N LYS A 137 4.33 1.34 20.03
CA LYS A 137 4.64 2.27 21.13
C LYS A 137 3.42 2.75 21.91
N LEU A 138 2.21 2.48 21.42
CA LEU A 138 0.98 2.84 22.15
C LEU A 138 0.86 2.05 23.45
N ASP A 139 0.24 2.68 24.44
CA ASP A 139 -0.18 1.98 25.67
C ASP A 139 -1.28 0.95 25.41
N LEU A 140 -1.48 0.02 26.33
CA LEU A 140 -2.43 -1.06 26.17
C LEU A 140 -3.89 -0.58 25.99
N PRO A 141 -4.39 0.45 26.71
CA PRO A 141 -5.73 0.99 26.48
C PRO A 141 -5.95 1.49 25.06
N LYS A 142 -4.98 2.24 24.49
CA LYS A 142 -5.06 2.72 23.10
C LYS A 142 -5.00 1.58 22.10
N LYS A 143 -4.13 0.60 22.31
CA LYS A 143 -4.09 -0.60 21.44
C LYS A 143 -5.44 -1.31 21.41
N ARG A 144 -6.08 -1.51 22.58
CA ARG A 144 -7.42 -2.12 22.67
C ARG A 144 -8.48 -1.30 21.94
N LEU A 145 -8.43 0.05 22.07
CA LEU A 145 -9.34 0.92 21.35
C LEU A 145 -9.22 0.75 19.84
N PHE A 146 -7.99 0.73 19.30
CA PHE A 146 -7.78 0.52 17.87
C PHE A 146 -8.28 -0.83 17.37
N PHE A 147 -8.09 -1.90 18.13
CA PHE A 147 -8.67 -3.21 17.79
C PHE A 147 -10.19 -3.23 17.79
N THR A 148 -10.85 -2.30 18.45
CA THR A 148 -12.31 -2.20 18.46
C THR A 148 -12.82 -1.35 17.30
N LEU A 149 -12.00 -0.41 16.78
CA LEU A 149 -12.36 0.51 15.71
C LEU A 149 -12.05 -0.03 14.30
N LEU A 150 -11.14 -0.98 14.18
CA LEU A 150 -10.67 -1.58 12.94
C LEU A 150 -11.18 -3.01 12.76
#